data_3e92b202e5f8e67d7972c95635c8c952
#
_entry.id   3e92b202e5f8e67d7972c95635c8c952
#
_cell.length_a   1.000
_cell.length_b   1.000
_cell.length_c   1.000
_cell.angle_alpha   90.00
_cell.angle_beta   90.00
_cell.angle_gamma   90.00
#
_symmetry.space_group_name_H-M   'P 1'
#
loop_
_entity.id
_entity.type
_entity.pdbx_description
1 polymer ?
#
loop_
_entity_poly.entity_id
_entity_poly.type
_entity_poly.pdbx_seq_one_letter_code
_entity_poly.pdbx_strand_id
1 'polypeptide(L)'
;MERSELSKGTTQQGSETLASRRAGWFWGSIVVAFLAGQILIGVAAFVLANNDPTVAVVPGYHERASLWDNSAELRQQSRELGWTVKYEQSSAGQGSTLRCRLADAKGASVTDASGQLTLFHHARANAPIVVSLKDATNGFDLRQVGLWQVEILLDAKHDGLHFFDSQVVNIRGGS
;
A
#
# COMPACT_ATOMS: atom_id res chain seq x y z
N MET A 1 -86.34 -17.10 -32.26
CA MET A 1 -85.89 -16.18 -31.19
C MET A 1 -84.55 -16.68 -30.66
N GLU A 2 -83.48 -16.48 -31.42
CA GLU A 2 -82.13 -16.96 -31.00
C GLU A 2 -81.08 -16.33 -31.90
N ARG A 3 -80.62 -15.11 -31.61
CA ARG A 3 -79.47 -14.45 -32.22
C ARG A 3 -79.13 -13.15 -31.45
N SER A 4 -78.59 -13.29 -30.25
CA SER A 4 -78.05 -12.11 -29.48
C SER A 4 -76.86 -12.40 -28.52
N GLU A 5 -76.29 -13.58 -28.47
CA GLU A 5 -75.30 -13.88 -27.49
C GLU A 5 -73.84 -14.04 -28.01
N LEU A 6 -73.61 -13.81 -29.34
CA LEU A 6 -72.26 -14.10 -29.91
C LEU A 6 -71.35 -12.88 -30.09
N SER A 7 -71.70 -11.70 -29.58
CA SER A 7 -70.91 -10.49 -29.82
C SER A 7 -70.14 -9.94 -28.61
N LYS A 8 -70.22 -10.55 -27.45
CA LYS A 8 -69.51 -10.05 -26.23
C LYS A 8 -68.16 -10.69 -25.90
N GLY A 9 -67.82 -11.78 -26.58
CA GLY A 9 -66.61 -12.56 -26.24
C GLY A 9 -65.30 -12.04 -26.87
N THR A 10 -65.34 -11.26 -27.93
CA THR A 10 -64.16 -10.99 -28.75
C THR A 10 -63.41 -9.71 -28.36
N THR A 11 -64.02 -8.79 -27.61
CA THR A 11 -63.42 -7.50 -27.22
C THR A 11 -62.60 -7.60 -25.92
N GLN A 12 -62.85 -8.62 -25.08
CA GLN A 12 -62.16 -8.75 -23.80
C GLN A 12 -60.77 -9.43 -23.93
N GLN A 13 -60.56 -10.29 -24.90
CA GLN A 13 -59.33 -11.00 -25.15
C GLN A 13 -58.18 -10.10 -25.70
N GLY A 14 -58.52 -9.04 -26.39
CA GLY A 14 -57.51 -8.09 -26.93
C GLY A 14 -56.90 -7.15 -25.92
N SER A 15 -57.62 -6.84 -24.84
CA SER A 15 -57.09 -5.94 -23.78
C SER A 15 -56.18 -6.64 -22.79
N GLU A 16 -56.42 -7.91 -22.52
CA GLU A 16 -55.56 -8.70 -21.60
C GLU A 16 -54.15 -8.99 -22.19
N THR A 17 -54.07 -9.20 -23.50
CA THR A 17 -52.80 -9.45 -24.19
C THR A 17 -51.94 -8.20 -24.27
N LEU A 18 -52.49 -7.00 -24.39
CA LEU A 18 -51.74 -5.75 -24.40
C LEU A 18 -51.25 -5.35 -23.00
N ALA A 19 -52.05 -5.61 -21.96
CA ALA A 19 -51.66 -5.37 -20.58
C ALA A 19 -50.49 -6.31 -20.13
N SER A 20 -50.56 -7.59 -20.52
CA SER A 20 -49.53 -8.57 -20.21
C SER A 20 -48.21 -8.26 -20.95
N ARG A 21 -48.27 -7.80 -22.19
CA ARG A 21 -47.10 -7.35 -22.97
C ARG A 21 -46.42 -6.14 -22.33
N ARG A 22 -47.20 -5.14 -21.87
CA ARG A 22 -46.66 -3.96 -21.17
C ARG A 22 -46.04 -4.32 -19.83
N ALA A 23 -46.66 -5.22 -19.08
CA ALA A 23 -46.11 -5.73 -17.83
C ALA A 23 -44.78 -6.48 -18.05
N GLY A 24 -44.69 -7.33 -19.09
CA GLY A 24 -43.45 -8.03 -19.45
C GLY A 24 -42.30 -7.06 -19.83
N TRP A 25 -42.60 -6.01 -20.59
CA TRP A 25 -41.64 -4.97 -20.94
C TRP A 25 -41.15 -4.18 -19.70
N PHE A 26 -42.06 -3.87 -18.79
CA PHE A 26 -41.73 -3.17 -17.56
C PHE A 26 -40.83 -3.99 -16.66
N TRP A 27 -41.16 -5.27 -16.45
CA TRP A 27 -40.31 -6.20 -15.68
C TRP A 27 -38.95 -6.42 -16.34
N GLY A 28 -38.90 -6.58 -17.64
CA GLY A 28 -37.67 -6.69 -18.41
C GLY A 28 -36.77 -5.46 -18.24
N SER A 29 -37.35 -4.27 -18.29
CA SER A 29 -36.62 -3.01 -18.10
C SER A 29 -36.05 -2.87 -16.70
N ILE A 30 -36.75 -3.32 -15.65
CA ILE A 30 -36.26 -3.32 -14.27
C ILE A 30 -35.05 -4.25 -14.13
N VAL A 31 -35.11 -5.45 -14.71
CA VAL A 31 -33.99 -6.39 -14.66
C VAL A 31 -32.77 -5.84 -15.37
N VAL A 32 -32.95 -5.25 -16.56
CA VAL A 32 -31.86 -4.64 -17.32
C VAL A 32 -31.26 -3.44 -16.55
N ALA A 33 -32.12 -2.60 -15.95
CA ALA A 33 -31.64 -1.46 -15.16
C ALA A 33 -30.84 -1.93 -13.92
N PHE A 34 -31.27 -3.00 -13.27
CA PHE A 34 -30.58 -3.58 -12.14
C PHE A 34 -29.21 -4.16 -12.53
N LEU A 35 -29.15 -4.89 -13.64
CA LEU A 35 -27.88 -5.42 -14.17
C LEU A 35 -26.94 -4.30 -14.58
N ALA A 36 -27.44 -3.26 -15.25
CA ALA A 36 -26.65 -2.09 -15.60
C ALA A 36 -26.10 -1.39 -14.36
N GLY A 37 -26.91 -1.26 -13.31
CA GLY A 37 -26.48 -0.72 -12.02
C GLY A 37 -25.35 -1.54 -11.38
N GLN A 38 -25.44 -2.87 -11.41
CA GLN A 38 -24.38 -3.73 -10.90
C GLN A 38 -23.08 -3.59 -11.68
N ILE A 39 -23.15 -3.49 -13.01
CA ILE A 39 -21.97 -3.26 -13.86
C ILE A 39 -21.31 -1.93 -13.51
N LEU A 40 -22.09 -0.86 -13.35
CA LEU A 40 -21.57 0.47 -12.97
C LEU A 40 -20.88 0.43 -11.60
N ILE A 41 -21.49 -0.23 -10.61
CA ILE A 41 -20.88 -0.40 -9.29
C ILE A 41 -19.58 -1.21 -9.40
N GLY A 42 -19.56 -2.29 -10.18
CA GLY A 42 -18.36 -3.09 -10.41
C GLY A 42 -17.23 -2.30 -11.05
N VAL A 43 -17.53 -1.51 -12.07
CA VAL A 43 -16.55 -0.63 -12.72
C VAL A 43 -16.04 0.44 -11.75
N ALA A 44 -16.92 1.08 -10.99
CA ALA A 44 -16.52 2.06 -9.98
C ALA A 44 -15.60 1.45 -8.92
N ALA A 45 -15.95 0.28 -8.39
CA ALA A 45 -15.13 -0.44 -7.42
C ALA A 45 -13.77 -0.84 -8.01
N PHE A 46 -13.73 -1.28 -9.27
CA PHE A 46 -12.49 -1.61 -9.97
C PHE A 46 -11.59 -0.40 -10.15
N VAL A 47 -12.15 0.75 -10.55
CA VAL A 47 -11.38 2.00 -10.70
C VAL A 47 -10.86 2.47 -9.34
N LEU A 48 -11.67 2.42 -8.27
CA LEU A 48 -11.21 2.76 -6.93
C LEU A 48 -10.08 1.82 -6.48
N ALA A 49 -10.25 0.51 -6.67
CA ALA A 49 -9.23 -0.47 -6.26
C ALA A 49 -7.91 -0.30 -7.03
N ASN A 50 -7.96 0.02 -8.33
CA ASN A 50 -6.74 0.26 -9.11
C ASN A 50 -6.06 1.61 -8.79
N ASN A 51 -6.81 2.59 -8.31
CA ASN A 51 -6.27 3.89 -7.94
C ASN A 51 -5.91 3.98 -6.44
N ASP A 52 -6.13 2.91 -5.67
CA ASP A 52 -5.77 2.88 -4.26
C ASP A 52 -4.26 2.63 -4.11
N PRO A 53 -3.45 3.64 -3.73
CA PRO A 53 -2.02 3.49 -3.55
C PRO A 53 -1.66 2.63 -2.32
N THR A 54 -2.66 2.24 -1.51
CA THR A 54 -2.42 1.45 -0.29
C THR A 54 -2.28 -0.05 -0.56
N VAL A 55 -2.75 -0.53 -1.71
CA VAL A 55 -2.57 -1.93 -2.15
C VAL A 55 -1.28 -2.04 -2.97
N ALA A 56 -0.18 -1.56 -2.45
CA ALA A 56 1.11 -1.83 -3.05
C ALA A 56 1.60 -3.21 -2.61
N VAL A 57 1.47 -4.19 -3.47
CA VAL A 57 2.31 -5.39 -3.38
C VAL A 57 3.76 -4.90 -3.43
N VAL A 58 4.49 -5.10 -2.35
CA VAL A 58 5.91 -4.70 -2.27
C VAL A 58 6.62 -5.29 -3.50
N PRO A 59 7.09 -4.45 -4.45
CA PRO A 59 7.75 -4.95 -5.64
C PRO A 59 8.99 -5.73 -5.22
N GLY A 60 9.27 -6.85 -5.89
CA GLY A 60 10.44 -7.66 -5.58
C GLY A 60 10.25 -8.71 -4.47
N TYR A 61 9.02 -9.14 -4.18
CA TYR A 61 8.80 -10.21 -3.18
C TYR A 61 9.59 -11.48 -3.51
N HIS A 62 9.70 -11.85 -4.78
CA HIS A 62 10.51 -13.00 -5.21
C HIS A 62 12.01 -12.76 -5.07
N GLU A 63 12.49 -11.55 -5.33
CA GLU A 63 13.89 -11.17 -5.10
C GLU A 63 14.20 -11.14 -3.61
N ARG A 64 13.28 -10.66 -2.79
CA ARG A 64 13.42 -10.68 -1.31
C ARG A 64 13.40 -12.09 -0.75
N ALA A 65 12.61 -13.00 -1.29
CA ALA A 65 12.60 -14.40 -0.88
C ALA A 65 13.94 -15.08 -1.15
N SER A 66 14.59 -14.79 -2.28
CA SER A 66 15.95 -15.30 -2.58
C SER A 66 17.05 -14.61 -1.75
N LEU A 67 16.78 -13.42 -1.20
CA LEU A 67 17.68 -12.69 -0.31
C LEU A 67 17.56 -13.12 1.15
N TRP A 68 16.62 -14.03 1.50
CA TRP A 68 16.43 -14.47 2.89
C TRP A 68 17.68 -15.18 3.43
N ASP A 69 18.35 -16.00 2.63
CA ASP A 69 19.57 -16.67 3.01
C ASP A 69 20.71 -15.64 3.19
N ASN A 70 20.84 -14.69 2.28
CA ASN A 70 21.77 -13.57 2.39
C ASN A 70 21.45 -12.68 3.61
N SER A 71 20.17 -12.48 3.93
CA SER A 71 19.78 -11.66 5.10
C SER A 71 20.09 -12.36 6.43
N ALA A 72 20.09 -13.69 6.47
CA ALA A 72 20.52 -14.43 7.66
C ALA A 72 22.02 -14.26 7.91
N GLU A 73 22.83 -14.35 6.86
CA GLU A 73 24.26 -14.10 6.91
C GLU A 73 24.57 -12.65 7.29
N LEU A 74 23.90 -11.67 6.67
CA LEU A 74 24.06 -10.25 7.02
C LEU A 74 23.71 -9.96 8.49
N ARG A 75 22.65 -10.58 9.02
CA ARG A 75 22.32 -10.46 10.45
C ARG A 75 23.35 -11.10 11.36
N GLN A 76 24.00 -12.16 10.92
CA GLN A 76 25.09 -12.76 11.67
C GLN A 76 26.30 -11.83 11.70
N GLN A 77 26.73 -11.30 10.56
CA GLN A 77 27.80 -10.30 10.46
C GLN A 77 27.50 -9.06 11.30
N SER A 78 26.24 -8.58 11.26
CA SER A 78 25.80 -7.44 12.08
C SER A 78 25.94 -7.70 13.59
N ARG A 79 25.66 -8.93 14.03
CA ARG A 79 25.86 -9.33 15.43
C ARG A 79 27.35 -9.40 15.83
N GLU A 80 28.19 -9.83 14.91
CA GLU A 80 29.65 -9.89 15.12
C GLU A 80 30.24 -8.48 15.24
N LEU A 81 29.76 -7.52 14.42
CA LEU A 81 30.14 -6.12 14.53
C LEU A 81 29.65 -5.47 15.83
N GLY A 82 28.52 -5.92 16.36
CA GLY A 82 27.93 -5.39 17.59
C GLY A 82 27.53 -3.93 17.49
N TRP A 83 27.34 -3.41 16.27
CA TRP A 83 26.94 -2.03 16.07
C TRP A 83 25.46 -1.83 16.43
N THR A 84 25.15 -0.62 16.87
CA THR A 84 23.78 -0.23 17.21
C THR A 84 23.40 1.04 16.47
N VAL A 85 22.15 1.08 16.00
CA VAL A 85 21.58 2.26 15.33
C VAL A 85 20.58 2.92 16.24
N LYS A 86 20.68 4.24 16.38
CA LYS A 86 19.69 5.07 17.09
C LYS A 86 19.14 6.10 16.13
N TYR A 87 17.82 6.24 16.12
CA TYR A 87 17.12 7.25 15.36
C TYR A 87 16.68 8.37 16.28
N GLU A 88 17.10 9.58 15.97
CA GLU A 88 16.69 10.81 16.67
C GLU A 88 15.76 11.60 15.78
N GLN A 89 14.59 11.88 16.28
CA GLN A 89 13.61 12.70 15.59
C GLN A 89 13.63 14.12 16.20
N SER A 90 13.70 15.12 15.33
CA SER A 90 13.49 16.51 15.67
C SER A 90 12.33 17.04 14.84
N SER A 91 11.34 17.64 15.49
CA SER A 91 10.20 18.25 14.81
C SER A 91 10.48 19.74 14.64
N ALA A 92 10.49 20.21 13.40
CA ALA A 92 10.62 21.61 13.06
C ALA A 92 9.49 22.02 12.10
N GLY A 93 8.51 22.74 12.60
CA GLY A 93 7.35 23.19 11.80
C GLY A 93 6.47 22.05 11.30
N GLN A 94 6.13 22.04 10.01
CA GLN A 94 5.26 21.04 9.39
C GLN A 94 5.97 19.73 8.99
N GLY A 95 7.27 19.58 9.24
CA GLY A 95 8.08 18.42 8.90
C GLY A 95 8.76 17.80 10.12
N SER A 96 9.32 16.63 9.92
CA SER A 96 10.17 15.96 10.91
C SER A 96 11.51 15.67 10.28
N THR A 97 12.58 16.08 10.96
CA THR A 97 13.93 15.72 10.57
C THR A 97 14.32 14.44 11.32
N LEU A 98 14.71 13.41 10.59
CA LEU A 98 15.23 12.17 11.13
C LEU A 98 16.74 12.16 11.01
N ARG A 99 17.40 11.86 12.12
CA ARG A 99 18.85 11.68 12.18
C ARG A 99 19.17 10.26 12.62
N CYS A 100 20.13 9.66 11.93
CA CYS A 100 20.66 8.35 12.26
C CYS A 100 22.02 8.48 12.95
N ARG A 101 22.18 7.81 14.09
CA ARG A 101 23.47 7.67 14.78
C ARG A 101 23.87 6.21 14.86
N LEU A 102 25.07 5.93 14.37
CA LEU A 102 25.67 4.61 14.42
C LEU A 102 26.70 4.57 15.55
N ALA A 103 26.63 3.58 16.42
CA ALA A 103 27.57 3.37 17.50
C ALA A 103 28.11 1.95 17.47
N ASP A 104 29.38 1.77 17.85
CA ASP A 104 30.00 0.46 18.01
C ASP A 104 29.54 -0.24 19.30
N ALA A 105 30.05 -1.45 19.55
CA ALA A 105 29.73 -2.22 20.75
C ALA A 105 30.15 -1.52 22.07
N LYS A 106 31.05 -0.53 22.00
CA LYS A 106 31.53 0.26 23.17
C LYS A 106 30.76 1.58 23.30
N GLY A 107 29.84 1.88 22.38
CA GLY A 107 29.09 3.11 22.35
C GLY A 107 29.81 4.30 21.68
N ALA A 108 30.97 4.07 21.07
CA ALA A 108 31.66 5.10 20.32
C ALA A 108 30.99 5.31 18.93
N SER A 109 31.00 6.53 18.43
CA SER A 109 30.42 6.85 17.13
C SER A 109 31.24 6.22 16.00
N VAL A 110 30.59 5.47 15.11
CA VAL A 110 31.21 4.87 13.93
C VAL A 110 31.17 5.90 12.78
N THR A 111 32.36 6.34 12.34
CA THR A 111 32.52 7.34 11.27
C THR A 111 32.99 6.74 9.95
N ASP A 112 33.57 5.53 9.99
CA ASP A 112 34.23 4.87 8.86
C ASP A 112 33.34 3.85 8.14
N ALA A 113 32.03 3.96 8.31
CA ALA A 113 31.05 3.17 7.57
C ALA A 113 30.54 3.95 6.35
N SER A 114 30.20 3.22 5.31
CA SER A 114 29.52 3.75 4.13
C SER A 114 28.33 2.88 3.78
N GLY A 115 27.30 3.44 3.19
CA GLY A 115 26.12 2.69 2.77
C GLY A 115 24.88 3.55 2.68
N GLN A 116 23.73 2.90 2.69
CA GLN A 116 22.45 3.52 2.41
C GLN A 116 21.39 3.09 3.42
N LEU A 117 20.48 4.00 3.68
CA LEU A 117 19.23 3.75 4.39
C LEU A 117 18.09 3.74 3.38
N THR A 118 17.29 2.70 3.42
CA THR A 118 16.07 2.62 2.62
C THR A 118 14.86 2.72 3.55
N LEU A 119 14.04 3.70 3.33
CA LEU A 119 12.87 3.97 4.15
C LEU A 119 11.60 3.68 3.36
N PHE A 120 10.71 2.91 3.97
CA PHE A 120 9.42 2.54 3.42
C PHE A 120 8.32 3.09 4.33
N HIS A 121 7.46 3.94 3.79
CA HIS A 121 6.25 4.32 4.52
C HIS A 121 5.20 3.21 4.42
N HIS A 122 4.61 2.77 5.54
CA HIS A 122 3.65 1.67 5.55
C HIS A 122 2.45 1.88 4.62
N ALA A 123 1.99 3.12 4.45
CA ALA A 123 0.91 3.45 3.53
C ALA A 123 1.34 3.62 2.05
N ARG A 124 2.65 3.60 1.74
CA ARG A 124 3.19 3.83 0.39
C ARG A 124 4.47 3.03 0.16
N ALA A 125 4.39 1.71 0.32
CA ALA A 125 5.54 0.82 0.22
C ALA A 125 6.18 0.78 -1.19
N ASN A 126 5.49 1.26 -2.22
CA ASN A 126 5.97 1.33 -3.61
C ASN A 126 6.87 2.53 -3.93
N ALA A 127 7.05 3.45 -2.99
CA ALA A 127 7.89 4.64 -3.16
C ALA A 127 8.93 4.72 -2.03
N PRO A 128 9.99 3.86 -2.03
CA PRO A 128 11.04 3.93 -1.04
C PRO A 128 11.86 5.20 -1.18
N ILE A 129 12.30 5.74 -0.05
CA ILE A 129 13.25 6.84 0.01
C ILE A 129 14.61 6.23 0.32
N VAL A 130 15.60 6.49 -0.53
CA VAL A 130 16.98 6.03 -0.32
C VAL A 130 17.83 7.22 0.08
N VAL A 131 18.51 7.12 1.22
CA VAL A 131 19.34 8.19 1.80
C VAL A 131 20.73 7.62 2.07
N SER A 132 21.79 8.37 1.74
CA SER A 132 23.13 7.95 2.11
C SER A 132 23.33 8.02 3.63
N LEU A 133 24.21 7.20 4.19
CA LEU A 133 24.54 7.26 5.62
C LEU A 133 24.99 8.65 6.04
N LYS A 134 25.76 9.32 5.21
CA LYS A 134 26.25 10.68 5.45
C LYS A 134 25.12 11.69 5.62
N ASP A 135 24.14 11.64 4.73
CA ASP A 135 22.98 12.54 4.80
C ASP A 135 22.09 12.18 5.99
N ALA A 136 21.92 10.90 6.26
CA ALA A 136 21.16 10.42 7.42
C ALA A 136 21.80 10.82 8.76
N THR A 137 23.12 10.89 8.84
CA THR A 137 23.85 11.37 10.02
C THR A 137 23.71 12.88 10.22
N ASN A 138 23.66 13.64 9.14
CA ASN A 138 23.44 15.08 9.19
C ASN A 138 21.96 15.43 9.52
N GLY A 139 21.05 14.52 9.21
CA GLY A 139 19.61 14.69 9.31
C GLY A 139 18.96 15.01 7.98
N PHE A 140 17.89 14.34 7.69
CA PHE A 140 17.10 14.53 6.48
C PHE A 140 15.61 14.71 6.81
N ASP A 141 14.92 15.46 5.96
CA ASP A 141 13.54 15.84 6.22
C ASP A 141 12.56 14.79 5.68
N LEU A 142 11.66 14.37 6.54
CA LEU A 142 10.51 13.54 6.20
C LEU A 142 9.24 14.38 6.25
N ARG A 143 8.58 14.51 5.11
CA ARG A 143 7.32 15.26 4.99
C ARG A 143 6.10 14.48 5.44
N GLN A 144 6.22 13.17 5.54
CA GLN A 144 5.09 12.31 5.90
C GLN A 144 5.28 11.78 7.32
N VAL A 145 4.24 11.93 8.12
CA VAL A 145 4.16 11.37 9.47
C VAL A 145 3.57 9.95 9.41
N GLY A 146 3.88 9.13 10.40
CA GLY A 146 3.34 7.78 10.51
C GLY A 146 4.41 6.72 10.75
N LEU A 147 4.07 5.48 10.45
CA LEU A 147 4.97 4.34 10.62
C LEU A 147 5.84 4.16 9.38
N TRP A 148 7.15 4.17 9.62
CA TRP A 148 8.17 3.93 8.61
C TRP A 148 8.96 2.69 8.97
N GLN A 149 9.20 1.82 8.00
CA GLN A 149 10.21 0.79 8.09
C GLN A 149 11.51 1.35 7.54
N VAL A 150 12.55 1.35 8.35
CA VAL A 150 13.89 1.80 7.98
C VAL A 150 14.78 0.57 7.89
N GLU A 151 15.32 0.31 6.71
CA GLU A 151 16.30 -0.73 6.45
C GLU A 151 17.65 -0.05 6.21
N ILE A 152 18.66 -0.50 6.92
CA ILE A 152 20.05 -0.04 6.80
C ILE A 152 20.90 -1.15 6.25
N LEU A 153 21.67 -0.86 5.22
CA LEU A 153 22.75 -1.70 4.74
C LEU A 153 24.01 -0.87 4.64
N LEU A 154 25.00 -1.22 5.44
CA LEU A 154 26.28 -0.51 5.51
C LEU A 154 27.44 -1.47 5.28
N ASP A 155 28.48 -0.94 4.68
CA ASP A 155 29.77 -1.61 4.53
C ASP A 155 30.74 -1.11 5.62
N ALA A 156 31.26 -2.02 6.43
CA ALA A 156 32.32 -1.73 7.36
C ALA A 156 33.66 -1.69 6.62
N LYS A 157 34.26 -0.51 6.48
CA LYS A 157 35.47 -0.32 5.64
C LYS A 157 36.68 -1.16 6.04
N HIS A 158 36.77 -1.60 7.30
CA HIS A 158 37.98 -2.26 7.80
C HIS A 158 37.99 -3.78 7.66
N ASP A 159 36.81 -4.44 7.66
CA ASP A 159 36.77 -5.90 7.77
C ASP A 159 36.01 -6.59 6.61
N GLY A 160 35.54 -5.83 5.63
CA GLY A 160 34.71 -6.38 4.54
C GLY A 160 33.40 -6.97 5.04
N LEU A 161 33.00 -6.64 6.28
CA LEU A 161 31.75 -7.06 6.88
C LEU A 161 30.63 -6.08 6.52
N HIS A 162 29.42 -6.61 6.44
CA HIS A 162 28.24 -5.82 6.18
C HIS A 162 27.40 -5.71 7.45
N PHE A 163 26.91 -4.52 7.73
CA PHE A 163 25.95 -4.29 8.79
C PHE A 163 24.56 -4.11 8.19
N PHE A 164 23.63 -4.91 8.65
CA PHE A 164 22.23 -4.85 8.28
C PHE A 164 21.36 -4.72 9.53
N ASP A 165 20.48 -3.74 9.53
CA ASP A 165 19.45 -3.58 10.55
C ASP A 165 18.13 -3.16 9.91
N SER A 166 17.02 -3.54 10.52
CA SER A 166 15.68 -3.20 10.06
C SER A 166 14.79 -2.88 11.26
N GLN A 167 14.37 -1.64 11.37
CA GLN A 167 13.57 -1.15 12.47
C GLN A 167 12.31 -0.42 11.99
N VAL A 168 11.26 -0.49 12.78
CA VAL A 168 10.05 0.31 12.57
C VAL A 168 10.14 1.57 13.44
N VAL A 169 10.13 2.72 12.78
CA VAL A 169 10.20 4.03 13.42
C VAL A 169 8.87 4.77 13.25
N ASN A 170 8.34 5.29 14.34
CA ASN A 170 7.12 6.11 14.29
C ASN A 170 7.49 7.59 14.22
N ILE A 171 7.30 8.19 13.06
CA ILE A 171 7.57 9.61 12.83
C ILE A 171 6.33 10.42 13.23
N ARG A 172 6.48 11.26 14.24
CA ARG A 172 5.42 12.14 14.74
C ARG A 172 5.54 13.51 14.08
N GLY A 173 4.40 14.08 13.69
CA GLY A 173 4.34 15.48 13.26
C GLY A 173 4.63 16.42 14.44
N GLY A 174 5.25 17.56 14.18
CA GLY A 174 5.29 18.64 15.16
C GLY A 174 3.87 19.16 15.39
N SER A 175 3.47 19.28 16.64
CA SER A 175 2.22 19.94 17.07
C SER A 175 2.44 21.45 17.12
#